data_c9122ed65fb91d3a14813a7d4de0f7ac
#
_entry.id   c9122ed65fb91d3a14813a7d4de0f7ac
#
_cell.length_a   1.000
_cell.length_b   1.000
_cell.length_c   1.000
_cell.angle_alpha   90.00
_cell.angle_beta   90.00
_cell.angle_gamma   90.00
#
_symmetry.space_group_name_H-M   'P 1'
#
loop_
_entity.id
_entity.type
_entity.pdbx_description
1 polymer ?
#
loop_
_entity_poly.entity_id
_entity_poly.type
_entity_poly.pdbx_seq_one_letter_code
_entity_poly.pdbx_strand_id
1 'polypeptide(L)'
;RKLTVAGIPPAVEAASDDEHDVLLADAVRDLVEQPQIPELLFDLLDGLGKGVGVCEILWSTRDGWMPRDYEWVDPRFLKPDSDTLREFRLLTDEQPVDGIPLTPGKYVMHYPRLKSGLPLRNGLARLVAVMYMLKSFTVRDWWAFAEKFGLPIVVGKYGNNATDEQIGTLIDAIASIASDAGCAIPQSMQLEMQETASRNGGGALFKEMAEWCDAQTSKAVLG
;
A
#
# COMPACT_ATOMS: atom_id res chain seq x y z
N ARG A 1 10.31 -7.19 6.09
CA ARG A 1 10.47 -7.02 7.56
C ARG A 1 9.38 -7.74 8.35
N LYS A 2 8.09 -7.52 8.05
CA LYS A 2 6.97 -8.14 8.79
C LYS A 2 7.10 -9.67 8.86
N LEU A 3 7.28 -10.32 7.72
CA LEU A 3 7.46 -11.78 7.65
C LEU A 3 8.74 -12.26 8.36
N THR A 4 9.83 -11.51 8.25
CA THR A 4 11.10 -11.89 8.89
C THR A 4 10.98 -11.85 10.41
N VAL A 5 10.37 -10.81 10.97
CA VAL A 5 10.20 -10.68 12.44
C VAL A 5 9.26 -11.75 12.99
N ALA A 6 8.11 -11.99 12.31
CA ALA A 6 7.19 -13.03 12.73
C ALA A 6 7.76 -14.47 12.64
N GLY A 7 8.74 -14.68 11.76
CA GLY A 7 9.40 -15.99 11.61
C GLY A 7 10.58 -16.25 12.56
N ILE A 8 10.96 -15.27 13.39
CA ILE A 8 12.05 -15.42 14.36
C ILE A 8 11.46 -15.40 15.76
N PRO A 9 11.39 -16.55 16.46
CA PRO A 9 10.88 -16.59 17.81
C PRO A 9 11.82 -15.79 18.75
N PRO A 10 11.26 -15.05 19.73
CA PRO A 10 12.06 -14.38 20.75
C PRO A 10 12.80 -15.39 21.61
N ALA A 11 14.06 -15.08 21.97
CA ALA A 11 14.80 -15.85 22.94
C ALA A 11 14.26 -15.59 24.36
N VAL A 12 14.04 -16.64 25.14
CA VAL A 12 13.55 -16.56 26.51
C VAL A 12 14.61 -17.12 27.45
N GLU A 13 15.08 -16.29 28.38
CA GLU A 13 16.07 -16.66 29.39
C GLU A 13 15.49 -16.41 30.78
N ALA A 14 15.88 -17.25 31.77
CA ALA A 14 15.50 -17.04 33.15
C ALA A 14 16.22 -15.80 33.71
N ALA A 15 15.54 -15.03 34.57
CA ALA A 15 16.10 -13.82 35.18
C ALA A 15 17.22 -14.15 36.19
N SER A 16 17.18 -15.33 36.83
CA SER A 16 18.21 -15.86 37.73
C SER A 16 18.16 -17.40 37.71
N ASP A 17 19.10 -18.01 38.47
CA ASP A 17 19.12 -19.46 38.67
C ASP A 17 18.12 -19.95 39.76
N ASP A 18 17.23 -19.06 40.25
CA ASP A 18 16.16 -19.41 41.17
C ASP A 18 15.12 -20.32 40.48
N GLU A 19 14.66 -21.35 41.19
CA GLU A 19 13.74 -22.33 40.66
C GLU A 19 12.44 -21.67 40.13
N HIS A 20 11.98 -20.61 40.81
CA HIS A 20 10.80 -19.86 40.36
C HIS A 20 11.02 -19.11 39.05
N ASP A 21 12.18 -18.47 38.86
CA ASP A 21 12.52 -17.76 37.63
C ASP A 21 12.69 -18.73 36.47
N VAL A 22 13.26 -19.89 36.72
CA VAL A 22 13.41 -20.96 35.71
C VAL A 22 12.02 -21.47 35.28
N LEU A 23 11.12 -21.75 36.23
CA LEU A 23 9.76 -22.18 35.93
C LEU A 23 8.98 -21.13 35.13
N LEU A 24 9.14 -19.84 35.44
CA LEU A 24 8.52 -18.77 34.69
C LEU A 24 9.07 -18.67 33.26
N ALA A 25 10.39 -18.82 33.10
CA ALA A 25 11.01 -18.82 31.80
C ALA A 25 10.54 -19.99 30.92
N ASP A 26 10.39 -21.18 31.51
CA ASP A 26 9.88 -22.36 30.82
C ASP A 26 8.43 -22.14 30.38
N ALA A 27 7.55 -21.63 31.26
CA ALA A 27 6.17 -21.32 30.92
C ALA A 27 6.06 -20.26 29.79
N VAL A 28 6.91 -19.24 29.79
CA VAL A 28 6.96 -18.23 28.72
C VAL A 28 7.51 -18.84 27.43
N ARG A 29 8.48 -19.74 27.52
CA ARG A 29 9.04 -20.45 26.36
C ARG A 29 7.96 -21.30 25.68
N ASP A 30 7.23 -22.08 26.46
CA ASP A 30 6.11 -22.88 25.97
C ASP A 30 5.02 -22.02 25.29
N LEU A 31 4.76 -20.81 25.83
CA LEU A 31 3.85 -19.86 25.25
C LEU A 31 4.35 -19.33 23.87
N VAL A 32 5.63 -18.96 23.81
CA VAL A 32 6.24 -18.37 22.60
C VAL A 32 6.42 -19.39 21.47
N GLU A 33 6.58 -20.67 21.81
CA GLU A 33 6.71 -21.77 20.86
C GLU A 33 5.35 -22.23 20.28
N GLN A 34 4.22 -21.71 20.76
CA GLN A 34 2.92 -22.03 20.23
C GLN A 34 2.79 -21.67 18.74
N PRO A 35 2.13 -22.50 17.93
CA PRO A 35 2.06 -22.31 16.47
C PRO A 35 1.33 -21.02 16.04
N GLN A 36 0.46 -20.45 16.88
CA GLN A 36 -0.26 -19.20 16.62
C GLN A 36 0.57 -17.93 16.87
N ILE A 37 1.74 -18.02 17.54
CA ILE A 37 2.56 -16.84 17.84
C ILE A 37 3.12 -16.15 16.59
N PRO A 38 3.59 -16.85 15.53
CA PRO A 38 4.00 -16.18 14.30
C PRO A 38 2.87 -15.38 13.64
N GLU A 39 1.63 -15.86 13.69
CA GLU A 39 0.46 -15.15 13.15
C GLU A 39 0.13 -13.91 14.01
N LEU A 40 0.13 -14.06 15.33
CA LEU A 40 -0.01 -12.94 16.26
C LEU A 40 1.03 -11.85 15.98
N LEU A 41 2.32 -12.21 15.85
CA LEU A 41 3.39 -11.25 15.56
C LEU A 41 3.18 -10.58 14.19
N PHE A 42 2.75 -11.34 13.20
CA PHE A 42 2.44 -10.80 11.88
C PHE A 42 1.32 -9.75 11.95
N ASP A 43 0.25 -10.03 12.68
CA ASP A 43 -0.90 -9.14 12.85
C ASP A 43 -0.57 -7.90 13.68
N LEU A 44 0.18 -8.04 14.76
CA LEU A 44 0.65 -6.92 15.56
C LEU A 44 1.56 -5.97 14.78
N LEU A 45 2.40 -6.52 13.88
CA LEU A 45 3.27 -5.73 12.99
C LEU A 45 2.49 -4.92 11.92
N ASP A 46 1.20 -5.17 11.74
CA ASP A 46 0.33 -4.29 10.95
C ASP A 46 0.31 -2.86 11.51
N GLY A 47 0.52 -2.72 12.81
CA GLY A 47 0.71 -1.45 13.49
C GLY A 47 1.84 -0.58 12.91
N LEU A 48 2.86 -1.15 12.28
CA LEU A 48 3.93 -0.38 11.60
C LEU A 48 3.36 0.51 10.49
N GLY A 49 2.37 0.00 9.76
CA GLY A 49 1.67 0.78 8.74
C GLY A 49 0.66 1.76 9.32
N LYS A 50 -0.14 1.31 10.25
CA LYS A 50 -1.35 2.00 10.73
C LYS A 50 -1.15 2.84 12.00
N GLY A 51 -0.08 2.58 12.77
CA GLY A 51 0.23 3.26 14.04
C GLY A 51 -0.21 2.47 15.28
N VAL A 52 -1.04 1.45 15.12
CA VAL A 52 -1.49 0.53 16.17
C VAL A 52 -1.80 -0.83 15.57
N GLY A 53 -1.40 -1.88 16.25
CA GLY A 53 -1.82 -3.26 16.01
C GLY A 53 -2.43 -3.82 17.28
N VAL A 54 -3.60 -4.43 17.18
CA VAL A 54 -4.33 -5.01 18.34
C VAL A 54 -4.83 -6.40 17.96
N CYS A 55 -4.62 -7.34 18.87
CA CYS A 55 -5.22 -8.68 18.80
C CYS A 55 -5.95 -8.98 20.10
N GLU A 56 -7.12 -9.58 20.01
CA GLU A 56 -7.85 -10.11 21.16
C GLU A 56 -7.29 -11.48 21.55
N ILE A 57 -7.13 -11.74 22.84
CA ILE A 57 -6.68 -13.03 23.37
C ILE A 57 -7.92 -13.88 23.61
N LEU A 58 -8.00 -15.01 22.94
CA LEU A 58 -9.02 -16.02 23.20
C LEU A 58 -8.50 -17.02 24.24
N TRP A 59 -8.95 -16.86 25.48
CA TRP A 59 -8.51 -17.67 26.59
C TRP A 59 -9.18 -19.06 26.63
N SER A 60 -8.42 -20.08 27.03
CA SER A 60 -8.92 -21.39 27.43
C SER A 60 -8.72 -21.59 28.92
N THR A 61 -9.70 -22.19 29.54
CA THR A 61 -9.65 -22.53 30.97
C THR A 61 -9.67 -24.04 31.23
N ARG A 62 -9.53 -24.86 30.17
CA ARG A 62 -9.63 -26.33 30.28
C ARG A 62 -8.48 -26.95 31.08
N ASP A 63 -7.24 -26.45 30.78
CA ASP A 63 -6.01 -26.97 31.41
C ASP A 63 -5.26 -25.84 32.12
N GLY A 64 -5.98 -24.89 32.69
CA GLY A 64 -5.46 -23.64 33.25
C GLY A 64 -5.76 -22.44 32.34
N TRP A 65 -5.42 -21.27 32.82
CA TRP A 65 -5.55 -20.03 32.01
C TRP A 65 -4.41 -19.95 30.98
N MET A 66 -4.70 -20.39 29.76
CA MET A 66 -3.75 -20.32 28.64
C MET A 66 -4.40 -19.66 27.43
N PRO A 67 -3.69 -18.81 26.69
CA PRO A 67 -4.15 -18.33 25.40
C PRO A 67 -4.36 -19.50 24.43
N ARG A 68 -5.55 -19.63 23.90
CA ARG A 68 -5.90 -20.65 22.92
C ARG A 68 -5.63 -20.15 21.50
N ASP A 69 -5.92 -18.86 21.26
CA ASP A 69 -5.82 -18.24 19.95
C ASP A 69 -5.77 -16.72 20.11
N TYR A 70 -5.46 -16.02 19.00
CA TYR A 70 -5.41 -14.58 18.94
C TYR A 70 -6.19 -14.12 17.71
N GLU A 71 -7.13 -13.19 17.92
CA GLU A 71 -7.95 -12.65 16.83
C GLU A 71 -7.56 -11.21 16.54
N TRP A 72 -7.22 -10.92 15.28
CA TRP A 72 -6.86 -9.57 14.85
C TRP A 72 -8.06 -8.63 14.91
N VAL A 73 -7.88 -7.48 15.54
CA VAL A 73 -8.89 -6.42 15.63
C VAL A 73 -8.70 -5.44 14.49
N ASP A 74 -9.71 -5.32 13.62
CA ASP A 74 -9.66 -4.36 12.51
C ASP A 74 -9.54 -2.92 13.06
N PRO A 75 -8.51 -2.17 12.63
CA PRO A 75 -8.30 -0.79 13.07
C PRO A 75 -9.46 0.16 12.81
N ARG A 76 -10.41 -0.19 11.95
CA ARG A 76 -11.66 0.59 11.74
C ARG A 76 -12.52 0.65 13.00
N PHE A 77 -12.40 -0.33 13.87
CA PHE A 77 -13.09 -0.36 15.17
C PHE A 77 -12.25 0.25 16.30
N LEU A 78 -11.06 0.77 16.02
CA LEU A 78 -10.21 1.41 17.01
C LEU A 78 -10.32 2.92 16.89
N LYS A 79 -10.73 3.58 17.97
CA LYS A 79 -10.79 5.03 18.09
C LYS A 79 -9.78 5.51 19.14
N PRO A 80 -8.97 6.55 18.85
CA PRO A 80 -8.19 7.17 19.91
C PRO A 80 -9.10 7.75 20.99
N ASP A 81 -8.70 7.63 22.24
CA ASP A 81 -9.36 8.31 23.36
C ASP A 81 -9.46 9.81 23.10
N SER A 82 -10.62 10.39 23.39
CA SER A 82 -10.92 11.78 23.02
C SER A 82 -10.15 12.80 23.84
N ASP A 83 -9.74 12.46 25.07
CA ASP A 83 -9.09 13.38 26.00
C ASP A 83 -7.57 13.42 25.79
N THR A 84 -6.93 12.27 25.73
CA THR A 84 -5.48 12.16 25.68
C THR A 84 -4.92 11.87 24.29
N LEU A 85 -5.70 11.23 23.42
CA LEU A 85 -5.31 10.70 22.10
C LEU A 85 -4.14 9.69 22.19
N ARG A 86 -3.85 9.15 23.37
CA ARG A 86 -2.72 8.24 23.62
C ARG A 86 -3.13 6.80 23.68
N GLU A 87 -4.33 6.54 24.13
CA GLU A 87 -4.91 5.20 24.25
C GLU A 87 -5.92 4.97 23.14
N PHE A 88 -6.16 3.70 22.82
CA PHE A 88 -7.20 3.35 21.87
C PHE A 88 -8.36 2.69 22.63
N ARG A 89 -9.55 2.92 22.10
CA ARG A 89 -10.81 2.36 22.56
C ARG A 89 -11.41 1.55 21.44
N LEU A 90 -12.09 0.46 21.79
CA LEU A 90 -12.79 -0.41 20.84
C LEU A 90 -14.22 0.06 20.65
N LEU A 91 -14.60 0.38 19.42
CA LEU A 91 -15.97 0.68 19.05
C LEU A 91 -16.77 -0.62 19.04
N THR A 92 -17.91 -0.62 19.72
CA THR A 92 -18.85 -1.75 19.79
C THR A 92 -20.24 -1.30 19.41
N ASP A 93 -21.14 -2.24 19.11
CA ASP A 93 -22.54 -1.93 18.81
C ASP A 93 -23.24 -1.18 19.94
N GLU A 94 -22.84 -1.45 21.20
CA GLU A 94 -23.37 -0.78 22.38
C GLU A 94 -22.77 0.63 22.58
N GLN A 95 -21.52 0.84 22.16
CA GLN A 95 -20.81 2.11 22.27
C GLN A 95 -20.12 2.49 20.95
N PRO A 96 -20.91 2.84 19.93
CA PRO A 96 -20.37 3.10 18.58
C PRO A 96 -19.63 4.44 18.45
N VAL A 97 -19.78 5.35 19.41
CA VAL A 97 -19.17 6.69 19.36
C VAL A 97 -17.91 6.78 20.23
N ASP A 98 -18.03 6.40 21.49
CA ASP A 98 -16.92 6.56 22.46
C ASP A 98 -16.10 5.30 22.63
N GLY A 99 -16.64 4.15 22.27
CA GLY A 99 -16.01 2.85 22.42
C GLY A 99 -15.77 2.46 23.89
N ILE A 100 -15.27 1.26 24.09
CA ILE A 100 -14.87 0.74 25.40
C ILE A 100 -13.35 0.71 25.53
N PRO A 101 -12.77 0.85 26.73
CA PRO A 101 -11.34 0.73 26.92
C PRO A 101 -10.87 -0.71 26.60
N LEU A 102 -9.68 -0.83 26.04
CA LEU A 102 -9.04 -2.12 25.81
C LEU A 102 -8.55 -2.67 27.14
N THR A 103 -9.24 -3.68 27.66
CA THR A 103 -8.97 -4.26 28.97
C THR A 103 -7.63 -5.00 28.98
N PRO A 104 -6.72 -4.70 29.93
CA PRO A 104 -5.47 -5.46 30.09
C PRO A 104 -5.74 -6.96 30.28
N GLY A 105 -4.92 -7.82 29.67
CA GLY A 105 -5.09 -9.27 29.71
C GLY A 105 -6.14 -9.82 28.75
N LYS A 106 -6.94 -8.95 28.11
CA LYS A 106 -7.86 -9.35 27.03
C LYS A 106 -7.28 -9.05 25.65
N TYR A 107 -6.44 -8.04 25.54
CA TYR A 107 -5.87 -7.59 24.28
C TYR A 107 -4.35 -7.50 24.35
N VAL A 108 -3.68 -7.89 23.28
CA VAL A 108 -2.27 -7.60 23.01
C VAL A 108 -2.21 -6.39 22.09
N MET A 109 -1.42 -5.39 22.47
CA MET A 109 -1.34 -4.12 21.74
C MET A 109 0.11 -3.81 21.36
N HIS A 110 0.31 -3.42 20.11
CA HIS A 110 1.59 -2.94 19.59
C HIS A 110 1.48 -1.50 19.12
N TYR A 111 2.25 -0.62 19.73
CA TYR A 111 2.40 0.78 19.36
C TYR A 111 3.81 1.01 18.82
N PRO A 112 4.01 1.07 17.50
CA PRO A 112 5.32 1.32 16.93
C PRO A 112 5.78 2.74 17.28
N ARG A 113 7.02 2.86 17.77
CA ARG A 113 7.64 4.16 18.09
C ARG A 113 8.55 4.60 16.96
N LEU A 114 7.97 5.04 15.85
CA LEU A 114 8.74 5.50 14.69
C LEU A 114 9.13 6.98 14.80
N LYS A 115 8.41 7.74 15.61
CA LYS A 115 8.69 9.14 15.94
C LYS A 115 8.06 9.52 17.29
N SER A 116 8.47 10.65 17.84
CA SER A 116 7.85 11.21 19.05
C SER A 116 6.45 11.73 18.75
N GLY A 117 5.56 11.68 19.75
CA GLY A 117 4.22 12.23 19.69
C GLY A 117 3.12 11.18 19.86
N LEU A 118 1.97 11.43 19.25
CA LEU A 118 0.77 10.60 19.41
C LEU A 118 0.90 9.26 18.67
N PRO A 119 0.47 8.15 19.28
CA PRO A 119 0.54 6.81 18.65
C PRO A 119 -0.10 6.75 17.27
N LEU A 120 -1.28 7.35 17.09
CA LEU A 120 -1.97 7.41 15.80
C LEU A 120 -1.14 8.03 14.67
N ARG A 121 -0.16 8.89 14.99
CA ARG A 121 0.71 9.55 14.00
C ARG A 121 1.96 8.75 13.66
N ASN A 122 2.18 7.62 14.29
CA ASN A 122 3.36 6.78 14.09
C ASN A 122 3.25 5.83 12.89
N GLY A 123 2.06 5.68 12.28
CA GLY A 123 1.88 4.80 11.13
C GLY A 123 2.63 5.30 9.87
N LEU A 124 3.41 4.41 9.25
CA LEU A 124 4.13 4.68 8.00
C LEU A 124 3.20 4.91 6.81
N ALA A 125 2.02 4.27 6.80
CA ALA A 125 1.06 4.40 5.70
C ALA A 125 0.68 5.86 5.43
N ARG A 126 0.55 6.68 6.50
CA ARG A 126 0.27 8.11 6.37
C ARG A 126 1.38 8.86 5.63
N LEU A 127 2.64 8.47 5.86
CA LEU A 127 3.80 9.12 5.24
C LEU A 127 3.91 8.74 3.76
N VAL A 128 3.68 7.47 3.43
CA VAL A 128 3.80 6.96 2.05
C VAL A 128 2.55 7.17 1.20
N ALA A 129 1.39 7.47 1.81
CA ALA A 129 0.13 7.65 1.09
C ALA A 129 0.21 8.72 -0.01
N VAL A 130 0.89 9.84 0.26
CA VAL A 130 1.08 10.91 -0.74
C VAL A 130 1.92 10.42 -1.91
N MET A 131 3.01 9.69 -1.65
CA MET A 131 3.88 9.13 -2.70
C MET A 131 3.13 8.08 -3.52
N TYR A 132 2.33 7.25 -2.88
CA TYR A 132 1.47 6.28 -3.55
C TYR A 132 0.45 6.96 -4.48
N MET A 133 -0.20 8.02 -3.99
CA MET A 133 -1.17 8.79 -4.77
C MET A 133 -0.51 9.44 -6.00
N LEU A 134 0.62 10.12 -5.82
CA LEU A 134 1.37 10.75 -6.91
C LEU A 134 1.83 9.72 -7.94
N LYS A 135 2.35 8.56 -7.49
CA LYS A 135 2.74 7.47 -8.38
C LYS A 135 1.55 6.93 -9.17
N SER A 136 0.40 6.77 -8.52
CA SER A 136 -0.82 6.28 -9.18
C SER A 136 -1.29 7.23 -10.29
N PHE A 137 -1.22 8.54 -10.07
CA PHE A 137 -1.51 9.53 -11.11
C PHE A 137 -0.48 9.49 -12.23
N THR A 138 0.81 9.42 -11.90
CA THR A 138 1.89 9.32 -12.89
C THR A 138 1.71 8.09 -13.79
N VAL A 139 1.40 6.92 -13.21
CA VAL A 139 1.17 5.69 -13.98
C VAL A 139 -0.07 5.80 -14.87
N ARG A 140 -1.17 6.35 -14.35
CA ARG A 140 -2.38 6.58 -15.13
C ARG A 140 -2.11 7.51 -16.33
N ASP A 141 -1.42 8.60 -16.09
CA ASP A 141 -1.12 9.58 -17.14
C ASP A 141 -0.11 9.01 -18.16
N TRP A 142 0.80 8.12 -17.73
CA TRP A 142 1.69 7.38 -18.62
C TRP A 142 0.91 6.43 -19.54
N TRP A 143 -0.10 5.72 -19.02
CA TRP A 143 -0.98 4.90 -19.85
C TRP A 143 -1.74 5.73 -20.87
N ALA A 144 -2.33 6.85 -20.45
CA ALA A 144 -3.03 7.77 -21.37
C ALA A 144 -2.08 8.37 -22.43
N PHE A 145 -0.83 8.66 -22.05
CA PHE A 145 0.21 9.08 -22.98
C PHE A 145 0.56 7.98 -23.98
N ALA A 146 0.77 6.76 -23.50
CA ALA A 146 1.09 5.61 -24.35
C ALA A 146 -0.05 5.30 -25.34
N GLU A 147 -1.30 5.37 -24.90
CA GLU A 147 -2.49 5.20 -25.74
C GLU A 147 -2.54 6.29 -26.85
N LYS A 148 -2.28 7.53 -26.49
CA LYS A 148 -2.40 8.67 -27.41
C LYS A 148 -1.21 8.84 -28.37
N PHE A 149 -0.01 8.51 -27.91
CA PHE A 149 1.23 8.76 -28.64
C PHE A 149 2.05 7.48 -28.95
N GLY A 150 1.61 6.34 -28.44
CA GLY A 150 2.27 5.06 -28.68
C GLY A 150 1.99 4.47 -30.07
N LEU A 151 0.91 4.89 -30.71
CA LEU A 151 0.56 4.47 -32.05
C LEU A 151 1.01 5.55 -33.07
N PRO A 152 1.63 5.15 -34.20
CA PRO A 152 2.00 6.08 -35.25
C PRO A 152 0.74 6.66 -35.90
N ILE A 153 0.67 7.97 -36.04
CA ILE A 153 -0.37 8.63 -36.82
C ILE A 153 -0.07 8.43 -38.29
N VAL A 154 -0.99 7.80 -39.00
CA VAL A 154 -0.87 7.57 -40.44
C VAL A 154 -1.49 8.75 -41.19
N VAL A 155 -0.69 9.44 -41.99
CA VAL A 155 -1.15 10.58 -42.80
C VAL A 155 -1.08 10.21 -44.27
N GLY A 156 -2.21 10.11 -44.93
CA GLY A 156 -2.30 9.97 -46.38
C GLY A 156 -2.32 11.34 -47.08
N LYS A 157 -1.51 11.50 -48.11
CA LYS A 157 -1.48 12.74 -48.90
C LYS A 157 -2.05 12.47 -50.28
N TYR A 158 -2.94 13.32 -50.75
CA TYR A 158 -3.51 13.24 -52.10
C TYR A 158 -3.24 14.51 -52.91
N GLY A 159 -3.15 14.38 -54.25
CA GLY A 159 -2.89 15.50 -55.15
C GLY A 159 -4.14 16.37 -55.34
N ASN A 160 -3.92 17.64 -55.80
CA ASN A 160 -4.99 18.62 -55.98
C ASN A 160 -6.06 18.20 -57.02
N ASN A 161 -5.76 17.20 -57.87
CA ASN A 161 -6.68 16.69 -58.89
C ASN A 161 -7.30 15.33 -58.51
N ALA A 162 -7.20 14.92 -57.26
CA ALA A 162 -7.79 13.66 -56.81
C ALA A 162 -9.29 13.76 -56.81
N THR A 163 -9.97 12.74 -57.30
CA THR A 163 -11.45 12.61 -57.25
C THR A 163 -11.89 12.17 -55.86
N ASP A 164 -13.14 12.48 -55.53
CA ASP A 164 -13.74 12.08 -54.24
C ASP A 164 -13.69 10.56 -53.99
N GLU A 165 -13.78 9.78 -55.09
CA GLU A 165 -13.66 8.32 -55.05
C GLU A 165 -12.23 7.86 -54.67
N GLN A 166 -11.22 8.55 -55.20
CA GLN A 166 -9.81 8.27 -54.84
C GLN A 166 -9.49 8.67 -53.39
N ILE A 167 -10.06 9.79 -52.95
CA ILE A 167 -9.96 10.21 -51.53
C ILE A 167 -10.62 9.23 -50.62
N GLY A 168 -11.82 8.74 -50.96
CA GLY A 168 -12.52 7.70 -50.20
C GLY A 168 -11.69 6.41 -50.09
N THR A 169 -11.11 5.94 -51.22
CA THR A 169 -10.24 4.75 -51.20
C THR A 169 -9.01 4.94 -50.30
N LEU A 170 -8.42 6.15 -50.31
CA LEU A 170 -7.30 6.46 -49.44
C LEU A 170 -7.68 6.46 -47.96
N ILE A 171 -8.86 7.01 -47.61
CA ILE A 171 -9.38 7.01 -46.25
C ILE A 171 -9.64 5.56 -45.77
N ASP A 172 -10.25 4.73 -46.60
CA ASP A 172 -10.51 3.33 -46.29
C ASP A 172 -9.17 2.54 -46.09
N ALA A 173 -8.18 2.83 -46.94
CA ALA A 173 -6.84 2.23 -46.77
C ALA A 173 -6.16 2.65 -45.45
N ILE A 174 -6.26 3.93 -45.11
CA ILE A 174 -5.73 4.44 -43.84
C ILE A 174 -6.47 3.81 -42.64
N ALA A 175 -7.78 3.76 -42.71
CA ALA A 175 -8.62 3.14 -41.64
C ALA A 175 -8.32 1.64 -41.45
N SER A 176 -7.92 0.94 -42.52
CA SER A 176 -7.53 -0.47 -42.43
C SER A 176 -6.13 -0.69 -41.82
N ILE A 177 -5.26 0.31 -41.87
CA ILE A 177 -3.88 0.23 -41.34
C ILE A 177 -3.78 0.83 -39.94
N ALA A 178 -4.47 1.94 -39.70
CA ALA A 178 -4.44 2.67 -38.43
C ALA A 178 -5.63 2.29 -37.57
N SER A 179 -5.37 1.72 -36.38
CA SER A 179 -6.45 1.33 -35.45
C SER A 179 -7.29 2.51 -34.96
N ASP A 180 -6.69 3.73 -34.77
CA ASP A 180 -7.40 4.84 -34.13
C ASP A 180 -6.98 6.26 -34.57
N ALA A 181 -5.91 6.43 -35.33
CA ALA A 181 -5.45 7.76 -35.72
C ALA A 181 -4.92 7.79 -37.17
N GLY A 182 -5.77 8.13 -38.10
CA GLY A 182 -5.39 8.38 -39.48
C GLY A 182 -6.16 9.57 -40.05
N CYS A 183 -5.51 10.33 -40.94
CA CYS A 183 -6.17 11.41 -41.69
C CYS A 183 -5.68 11.47 -43.13
N ALA A 184 -6.52 11.94 -44.04
CA ALA A 184 -6.18 12.23 -45.42
C ALA A 184 -6.16 13.75 -45.64
N ILE A 185 -5.06 14.28 -46.15
CA ILE A 185 -4.89 15.71 -46.42
C ILE A 185 -4.44 15.97 -47.87
N PRO A 186 -4.87 17.10 -48.50
CA PRO A 186 -4.31 17.53 -49.77
C PRO A 186 -2.80 17.71 -49.70
N GLN A 187 -2.10 17.39 -50.79
CA GLN A 187 -0.64 17.55 -50.87
C GLN A 187 -0.16 18.99 -50.67
N SER A 188 -1.06 19.97 -50.91
CA SER A 188 -0.83 21.39 -50.66
C SER A 188 -1.01 21.80 -49.17
N MET A 189 -1.55 20.95 -48.33
CA MET A 189 -1.68 21.17 -46.90
C MET A 189 -0.61 20.40 -46.15
N GLN A 190 0.03 21.07 -45.22
CA GLN A 190 0.93 20.42 -44.27
C GLN A 190 0.23 20.38 -42.90
N LEU A 191 0.09 19.19 -42.33
CA LEU A 191 -0.25 19.02 -40.94
C LEU A 191 1.05 19.02 -40.15
N GLU A 192 1.45 20.15 -39.59
CA GLU A 192 2.52 20.19 -38.61
C GLU A 192 1.97 19.74 -37.28
N MET A 193 2.23 18.50 -36.93
CA MET A 193 2.17 18.13 -35.53
C MET A 193 3.42 18.73 -34.89
N GLN A 194 3.24 19.80 -34.13
CA GLN A 194 4.30 20.23 -33.21
C GLN A 194 4.56 19.03 -32.28
N GLU A 195 5.60 18.31 -32.58
CA GLU A 195 6.18 17.34 -31.66
C GLU A 195 6.68 18.14 -30.45
N THR A 196 5.78 18.40 -29.50
CA THR A 196 6.20 18.82 -28.18
C THR A 196 7.18 17.76 -27.74
N ALA A 197 8.46 18.08 -27.67
CA ALA A 197 9.61 17.39 -27.05
C ALA A 197 9.52 15.89 -26.69
N SER A 198 8.50 15.17 -27.14
CA SER A 198 8.09 13.90 -26.54
C SER A 198 8.55 12.65 -27.29
N ARG A 199 9.18 12.77 -28.45
CA ARG A 199 9.71 11.58 -29.14
C ARG A 199 10.86 10.93 -28.38
N ASN A 200 11.63 11.68 -27.56
CA ASN A 200 12.77 11.14 -26.81
C ASN A 200 12.70 11.31 -25.29
N GLY A 201 11.66 11.91 -24.71
CA GLY A 201 11.67 12.24 -23.29
C GLY A 201 10.37 11.95 -22.51
N GLY A 202 9.22 11.87 -23.17
CA GLY A 202 7.93 11.76 -22.47
C GLY A 202 7.81 10.48 -21.63
N GLY A 203 8.14 9.34 -22.20
CA GLY A 203 8.12 8.06 -21.47
C GLY A 203 9.17 8.00 -20.35
N ALA A 204 10.34 8.60 -20.56
CA ALA A 204 11.39 8.68 -19.55
C ALA A 204 10.96 9.52 -18.35
N LEU A 205 10.30 10.66 -18.58
CA LEU A 205 9.80 11.53 -17.52
C LEU A 205 8.84 10.79 -16.55
N PHE A 206 7.85 10.07 -17.09
CA PHE A 206 6.91 9.31 -16.27
C PHE A 206 7.61 8.22 -15.47
N LYS A 207 8.58 7.53 -16.08
CA LYS A 207 9.39 6.52 -15.40
C LYS A 207 10.18 7.15 -14.25
N GLU A 208 10.89 8.25 -14.50
CA GLU A 208 11.68 8.96 -13.49
C GLU A 208 10.81 9.45 -12.32
N MET A 209 9.62 9.98 -12.60
CA MET A 209 8.67 10.38 -11.55
C MET A 209 8.20 9.19 -10.72
N ALA A 210 7.88 8.05 -11.34
CA ALA A 210 7.47 6.84 -10.63
C ALA A 210 8.62 6.29 -9.77
N GLU A 211 9.84 6.21 -10.30
CA GLU A 211 11.04 5.79 -9.59
C GLU A 211 11.38 6.73 -8.43
N TRP A 212 11.21 8.04 -8.62
CA TRP A 212 11.38 9.01 -7.54
C TRP A 212 10.39 8.76 -6.39
N CYS A 213 9.11 8.51 -6.69
CA CYS A 213 8.11 8.16 -5.68
C CYS A 213 8.49 6.87 -4.92
N ASP A 214 9.00 5.86 -5.63
CA ASP A 214 9.47 4.61 -5.02
C ASP A 214 10.69 4.85 -4.12
N ALA A 215 11.63 5.68 -4.54
CA ALA A 215 12.79 6.04 -3.75
C ALA A 215 12.40 6.78 -2.46
N GLN A 216 11.44 7.72 -2.52
CA GLN A 216 10.95 8.41 -1.32
C GLN A 216 10.19 7.44 -0.38
N THR A 217 9.37 6.54 -0.94
CA THR A 217 8.70 5.49 -0.17
C THR A 217 9.71 4.57 0.52
N SER A 218 10.75 4.17 -0.19
CA SER A 218 11.82 3.33 0.33
C SER A 218 12.56 4.00 1.49
N LYS A 219 12.92 5.28 1.34
CA LYS A 219 13.54 6.08 2.41
C LYS A 219 12.62 6.19 3.64
N ALA A 220 11.33 6.36 3.44
CA ALA A 220 10.38 6.46 4.54
C ALA A 220 10.22 5.15 5.33
N VAL A 221 10.34 4.00 4.66
CA VAL A 221 10.11 2.68 5.26
C VAL A 221 11.38 2.04 5.79
N LEU A 222 12.51 2.27 5.12
CA LEU A 222 13.78 1.62 5.44
C LEU A 222 14.76 2.50 6.22
N GLY A 223 14.56 3.81 6.16
CA GLY A 223 15.44 4.81 6.79
C GLY A 223 16.47 5.35 5.82
#